data_b47140111c512cf8ec7d801c42a5c149
#
_entry.id   b47140111c512cf8ec7d801c42a5c149
#
_cell.length_a   1.000
_cell.length_b   1.000
_cell.length_c   1.000
_cell.angle_alpha   90.00
_cell.angle_beta   90.00
_cell.angle_gamma   90.00
#
_symmetry.space_group_name_H-M   'P 1'
#
loop_
_entity.id
_entity.type
_entity.pdbx_description
1 polymer ?
#
loop_
_entity_poly.entity_id
_entity_poly.type
_entity_poly.pdbx_seq_one_letter_code
_entity_poly.pdbx_strand_id
1 'polypeptide(L)'
;MTIYCRGGQGGVTSARLVATAAMLKGLYAQAMPQFGPERRGAMVNAYLRISDTPIRRRSSIRNPQGIVVFDKKISISSRANLGIINSTDPAKIADKTYYLDATRIAEKNGLFYAGWAILSAPMSGAIAKALDIELHYLKEAILKELGERAEKSLEAAKEAYEVVQWI
;
A
#
# COMPACT_ATOMS: atom_id res chain seq x y z
N MET A 1 10.19 1.96 -1.16
CA MET A 1 9.00 2.82 -1.34
C MET A 1 8.64 3.52 -0.04
N THR A 2 8.10 4.70 -0.12
CA THR A 2 7.51 5.41 1.03
C THR A 2 6.00 5.50 0.83
N ILE A 3 5.25 5.10 1.85
CA ILE A 3 3.79 5.11 1.86
C ILE A 3 3.34 6.28 2.73
N TYR A 4 2.62 7.20 2.13
CA TYR A 4 2.04 8.38 2.79
C TYR A 4 0.57 8.14 3.05
N CYS A 5 0.18 8.11 4.31
CA CYS A 5 -1.21 7.87 4.72
C CYS A 5 -1.58 8.70 5.95
N ARG A 6 -2.86 8.64 6.34
CA ARG A 6 -3.30 9.15 7.63
C ARG A 6 -3.45 8.00 8.63
N GLY A 7 -3.24 8.29 9.90
CA GLY A 7 -3.47 7.33 10.98
C GLY A 7 -4.87 6.72 10.87
N GLY A 8 -4.95 5.38 10.88
CA GLY A 8 -6.20 4.63 10.72
C GLY A 8 -6.53 4.18 9.30
N GLN A 9 -5.85 4.67 8.26
CA GLN A 9 -6.10 4.23 6.87
C GLN A 9 -5.47 2.88 6.52
N GLY A 10 -4.52 2.38 7.32
CA GLY A 10 -3.92 1.06 7.13
C GLY A 10 -2.66 1.03 6.26
N GLY A 11 -1.91 2.13 6.19
CA GLY A 11 -0.67 2.18 5.39
C GLY A 11 0.41 1.21 5.86
N VAL A 12 0.61 1.06 7.17
CA VAL A 12 1.54 0.08 7.74
C VAL A 12 1.10 -1.36 7.44
N THR A 13 -0.20 -1.63 7.54
CA THR A 13 -0.77 -2.93 7.20
C THR A 13 -0.56 -3.24 5.72
N SER A 14 -0.80 -2.27 4.83
CA SER A 14 -0.56 -2.41 3.40
C SER A 14 0.90 -2.75 3.10
N ALA A 15 1.85 -2.05 3.73
CA ALA A 15 3.28 -2.36 3.59
C ALA A 15 3.60 -3.80 4.01
N ARG A 16 3.03 -4.27 5.13
CA ARG A 16 3.23 -5.66 5.58
C ARG A 16 2.64 -6.69 4.64
N LEU A 17 1.42 -6.47 4.14
CA LEU A 17 0.79 -7.39 3.20
C LEU A 17 1.63 -7.56 1.93
N VAL A 18 2.11 -6.46 1.37
CA VAL A 18 2.97 -6.50 0.18
C VAL A 18 4.34 -7.10 0.48
N ALA A 19 4.94 -6.79 1.64
CA ALA A 19 6.21 -7.39 2.05
C ALA A 19 6.08 -8.92 2.19
N THR A 20 5.02 -9.41 2.83
CA THR A 20 4.75 -10.85 2.97
C THR A 20 4.54 -11.50 1.60
N ALA A 21 3.78 -10.86 0.69
CA ALA A 21 3.60 -11.35 -0.67
C ALA A 21 4.93 -11.44 -1.44
N ALA A 22 5.79 -10.44 -1.32
CA ALA A 22 7.12 -10.44 -1.93
C ALA A 22 8.01 -11.57 -1.38
N MET A 23 7.95 -11.83 -0.07
CA MET A 23 8.68 -12.95 0.54
C MET A 23 8.16 -14.30 0.06
N LEU A 24 6.86 -14.47 -0.09
CA LEU A 24 6.26 -15.68 -0.67
C LEU A 24 6.69 -15.90 -2.13
N LYS A 25 6.90 -14.84 -2.87
CA LYS A 25 7.49 -14.87 -4.23
C LYS A 25 8.97 -15.23 -4.25
N GLY A 26 9.65 -15.29 -3.10
CA GLY A 26 11.07 -15.61 -2.98
C GLY A 26 12.01 -14.40 -2.93
N LEU A 27 11.45 -13.20 -2.72
CA LEU A 27 12.23 -11.97 -2.55
C LEU A 27 12.48 -11.69 -1.06
N TYR A 28 13.44 -10.79 -0.80
CA TYR A 28 13.62 -10.20 0.53
C TYR A 28 12.76 -8.96 0.65
N ALA A 29 12.06 -8.81 1.76
CA ALA A 29 11.21 -7.65 1.99
C ALA A 29 11.26 -7.17 3.44
N GLN A 30 11.01 -5.88 3.62
CA GLN A 30 10.97 -5.23 4.93
C GLN A 30 9.88 -4.16 4.91
N ALA A 31 8.96 -4.24 5.86
CA ALA A 31 7.97 -3.21 6.12
C ALA A 31 8.24 -2.58 7.49
N MET A 32 8.30 -1.25 7.54
CA MET A 32 8.57 -0.52 8.76
C MET A 32 7.63 0.67 8.90
N PRO A 33 7.00 0.89 10.07
CA PRO A 33 6.35 2.15 10.36
C PRO A 33 7.41 3.24 10.59
N GLN A 34 7.06 4.47 10.27
CA GLN A 34 7.79 5.62 10.81
C GLN A 34 7.27 5.89 12.23
N PHE A 35 8.15 5.79 13.21
CA PHE A 35 7.81 6.11 14.58
C PHE A 35 7.62 7.62 14.77
N GLY A 36 6.52 8.00 15.38
CA GLY A 36 6.16 9.37 15.74
C GLY A 36 4.91 9.36 16.63
N PRO A 37 4.45 10.49 17.14
CA PRO A 37 3.22 10.53 17.90
C PRO A 37 2.04 10.14 16.98
N GLU A 38 1.59 8.90 17.13
CA GLU A 38 0.47 8.37 16.36
C GLU A 38 -0.82 9.02 16.85
N ARG A 39 -1.43 9.81 15.99
CA ARG A 39 -2.79 10.35 16.18
C ARG A 39 -3.63 9.97 14.99
N ARG A 40 -4.87 9.56 15.27
CA ARG A 40 -5.85 9.28 14.22
C ARG A 40 -6.02 10.51 13.33
N GLY A 41 -5.94 10.30 12.01
CA GLY A 41 -6.03 11.38 11.01
C GLY A 41 -4.76 12.19 10.80
N ALA A 42 -3.73 12.07 11.67
CA ALA A 42 -2.43 12.67 11.44
C ALA A 42 -1.67 11.94 10.31
N MET A 43 -0.80 12.65 9.63
CA MET A 43 0.05 12.06 8.60
C MET A 43 1.01 11.03 9.20
N VAL A 44 1.03 9.85 8.61
CA VAL A 44 1.89 8.73 8.99
C VAL A 44 2.60 8.22 7.74
N ASN A 45 3.87 7.90 7.87
CA ASN A 45 4.62 7.25 6.81
C ASN A 45 4.91 5.79 7.19
N ALA A 46 4.91 4.92 6.19
CA ALA A 46 5.43 3.58 6.29
C ALA A 46 6.47 3.37 5.18
N TYR A 47 7.41 2.50 5.44
CA TYR A 47 8.48 2.17 4.48
C TYR A 47 8.37 0.72 4.06
N LEU A 48 8.51 0.48 2.76
CA LEU A 48 8.55 -0.83 2.16
C LEU A 48 9.84 -0.97 1.34
N ARG A 49 10.66 -1.96 1.65
CA ARG A 49 11.81 -2.38 0.86
C ARG A 49 11.58 -3.78 0.33
N ILE A 50 11.90 -3.97 -0.95
CA ILE A 50 11.89 -5.27 -1.62
C ILE A 50 13.19 -5.38 -2.40
N SER A 51 13.85 -6.54 -2.34
CA SER A 51 15.13 -6.77 -2.96
C SER A 51 15.29 -8.26 -3.32
N ASP A 52 16.11 -8.55 -4.32
CA ASP A 52 16.59 -9.90 -4.65
C ASP A 52 17.76 -10.35 -3.76
N THR A 53 18.30 -9.45 -2.95
CA THR A 53 19.37 -9.70 -2.00
C THR A 53 18.96 -9.33 -0.56
N PRO A 54 19.61 -9.89 0.49
CA PRO A 54 19.27 -9.61 1.87
C PRO A 54 19.28 -8.11 2.22
N ILE A 55 18.24 -7.65 2.91
CA ILE A 55 18.09 -6.25 3.31
C ILE A 55 18.67 -6.07 4.71
N ARG A 56 19.76 -5.30 4.82
CA ARG A 56 20.44 -5.01 6.09
C ARG A 56 20.13 -3.63 6.65
N ARG A 57 19.58 -2.72 5.83
CA ARG A 57 19.24 -1.36 6.26
C ARG A 57 17.93 -1.34 7.05
N ARG A 58 17.93 -0.59 8.17
CA ARG A 58 16.74 -0.38 9.01
C ARG A 58 16.41 1.11 9.20
N SER A 59 17.03 1.98 8.43
CA SER A 59 16.78 3.43 8.47
C SER A 59 15.56 3.82 7.65
N SER A 60 15.07 5.04 7.86
CA SER A 60 14.08 5.67 6.98
C SER A 60 14.55 5.74 5.52
N ILE A 61 13.61 5.81 4.58
CA ILE A 61 13.91 5.97 3.16
C ILE A 61 13.88 7.47 2.84
N ARG A 62 15.04 8.06 2.56
CA ARG A 62 15.14 9.49 2.22
C ARG A 62 14.83 9.77 0.74
N ASN A 63 15.31 8.92 -0.15
CA ASN A 63 15.10 9.02 -1.61
C ASN A 63 14.35 7.77 -2.09
N PRO A 64 13.02 7.75 -2.05
CA PRO A 64 12.24 6.59 -2.44
C PRO A 64 12.25 6.40 -3.96
N GLN A 65 12.45 5.18 -4.44
CA GLN A 65 12.23 4.81 -5.83
C GLN A 65 10.75 4.77 -6.20
N GLY A 66 9.90 4.54 -5.20
CA GLY A 66 8.45 4.53 -5.33
C GLY A 66 7.76 5.24 -4.18
N ILE A 67 6.65 5.88 -4.47
CA ILE A 67 5.78 6.56 -3.51
C ILE A 67 4.36 6.04 -3.62
N VAL A 68 3.70 5.91 -2.48
CA VAL A 68 2.29 5.50 -2.39
C VAL A 68 1.53 6.53 -1.57
N VAL A 69 0.39 6.98 -2.08
CA VAL A 69 -0.40 8.06 -1.49
C VAL A 69 -1.82 7.59 -1.25
N PHE A 70 -2.20 7.51 0.02
CA PHE A 70 -3.54 7.07 0.42
C PHE A 70 -4.58 8.19 0.40
N ASP A 71 -4.14 9.43 0.54
CA ASP A 71 -5.00 10.61 0.53
C ASP A 71 -4.36 11.70 -0.36
N LYS A 72 -5.03 12.06 -1.45
CA LYS A 72 -4.55 13.08 -2.40
C LYS A 72 -4.32 14.47 -1.80
N LYS A 73 -4.83 14.72 -0.59
CA LYS A 73 -4.59 15.96 0.16
C LYS A 73 -3.23 16.01 0.86
N ILE A 74 -2.50 14.89 0.88
CA ILE A 74 -1.15 14.83 1.45
C ILE A 74 -0.18 15.45 0.45
N SER A 75 0.53 16.50 0.87
CA SER A 75 1.60 17.10 0.08
C SER A 75 2.82 16.19 0.08
N ILE A 76 3.35 15.89 -1.11
CA ILE A 76 4.52 15.06 -1.30
C ILE A 76 5.64 15.94 -1.84
N SER A 77 6.80 15.92 -1.18
CA SER A 77 8.01 16.61 -1.64
C SER A 77 9.01 15.69 -2.37
N SER A 78 8.81 14.39 -2.27
CA SER A 78 9.72 13.39 -2.87
C SER A 78 9.43 13.18 -4.35
N ARG A 79 10.49 13.09 -5.16
CA ARG A 79 10.41 12.58 -6.53
C ARG A 79 10.64 11.07 -6.53
N ALA A 80 9.94 10.36 -7.40
CA ALA A 80 10.08 8.90 -7.54
C ALA A 80 9.80 8.48 -8.98
N ASN A 81 10.31 7.30 -9.36
CA ASN A 81 10.05 6.73 -10.68
C ASN A 81 8.65 6.09 -10.76
N LEU A 82 8.18 5.55 -9.62
CA LEU A 82 6.90 4.86 -9.52
C LEU A 82 6.02 5.53 -8.47
N GLY A 83 4.78 5.84 -8.85
CA GLY A 83 3.75 6.38 -7.96
C GLY A 83 2.52 5.48 -7.94
N ILE A 84 1.88 5.35 -6.78
CA ILE A 84 0.55 4.76 -6.63
C ILE A 84 -0.30 5.71 -5.81
N ILE A 85 -1.45 6.13 -6.31
CA ILE A 85 -2.32 7.10 -5.62
C ILE A 85 -3.77 6.64 -5.57
N ASN A 86 -4.37 6.80 -4.40
CA ASN A 86 -5.82 6.68 -4.23
C ASN A 86 -6.49 7.97 -4.69
N SER A 87 -7.03 7.96 -5.91
CA SER A 87 -7.73 9.11 -6.51
C SER A 87 -8.60 8.67 -7.68
N THR A 88 -9.73 9.36 -7.85
CA THR A 88 -10.58 9.28 -9.04
C THR A 88 -10.13 10.22 -10.15
N ASP A 89 -9.36 11.26 -9.77
CA ASP A 89 -8.81 12.28 -10.67
C ASP A 89 -7.31 12.40 -10.38
N PRO A 90 -6.48 11.54 -10.99
CA PRO A 90 -5.07 11.44 -10.65
C PRO A 90 -4.25 12.58 -11.23
N ALA A 91 -3.44 13.20 -10.38
CA ALA A 91 -2.28 13.97 -10.83
C ALA A 91 -1.08 13.04 -10.97
N LYS A 92 -0.22 13.29 -11.94
CA LYS A 92 1.04 12.56 -12.11
C LYS A 92 1.99 12.89 -10.94
N ILE A 93 2.23 11.93 -10.06
CA ILE A 93 3.07 12.08 -8.86
C ILE A 93 4.47 11.47 -9.01
N ALA A 94 4.69 10.72 -10.09
CA ALA A 94 5.95 10.05 -10.42
C ALA A 94 6.04 9.87 -11.93
N ASP A 95 7.17 9.37 -12.44
CA ASP A 95 7.37 9.12 -13.87
C ASP A 95 6.28 8.20 -14.43
N LYS A 96 5.97 7.12 -13.71
CA LYS A 96 4.82 6.25 -13.94
C LYS A 96 3.93 6.28 -12.71
N THR A 97 2.67 6.66 -12.88
CA THR A 97 1.71 6.80 -11.79
C THR A 97 0.53 5.85 -11.96
N TYR A 98 0.38 4.90 -11.05
CA TYR A 98 -0.80 4.07 -10.92
C TYR A 98 -1.86 4.76 -10.08
N TYR A 99 -3.12 4.57 -10.40
CA TYR A 99 -4.23 5.17 -9.68
C TYR A 99 -5.47 4.30 -9.65
N LEU A 100 -6.27 4.45 -8.62
CA LEU A 100 -7.55 3.79 -8.45
C LEU A 100 -8.38 4.53 -7.39
N ASP A 101 -9.67 4.27 -7.36
CA ASP A 101 -10.56 4.68 -6.25
C ASP A 101 -10.58 3.57 -5.17
N ALA A 102 -9.51 3.53 -4.38
CA ALA A 102 -9.38 2.57 -3.28
C ALA A 102 -10.44 2.80 -2.19
N THR A 103 -10.89 4.04 -2.03
CA THR A 103 -11.93 4.39 -1.06
C THR A 103 -13.25 3.72 -1.42
N ARG A 104 -13.68 3.85 -2.67
CA ARG A 104 -14.90 3.19 -3.17
C ARG A 104 -14.81 1.67 -3.05
N ILE A 105 -13.65 1.08 -3.37
CA ILE A 105 -13.44 -0.37 -3.24
C ILE A 105 -13.56 -0.81 -1.78
N ALA A 106 -12.95 -0.07 -0.85
CA ALA A 106 -13.05 -0.34 0.57
C ALA A 106 -14.51 -0.25 1.06
N GLU A 107 -15.22 0.81 0.68
CA GLU A 107 -16.62 1.05 1.03
C GLU A 107 -17.53 -0.07 0.51
N LYS A 108 -17.41 -0.43 -0.75
CA LYS A 108 -18.17 -1.53 -1.38
C LYS A 108 -17.98 -2.87 -0.67
N ASN A 109 -16.78 -3.13 -0.16
CA ASN A 109 -16.45 -4.36 0.55
C ASN A 109 -16.67 -4.28 2.07
N GLY A 110 -17.22 -3.17 2.57
CA GLY A 110 -17.52 -3.00 3.99
C GLY A 110 -16.27 -2.91 4.88
N LEU A 111 -15.17 -2.37 4.35
CA LEU A 111 -13.92 -2.16 5.06
C LEU A 111 -13.92 -0.79 5.74
N PHE A 112 -14.56 -0.73 6.91
CA PHE A 112 -14.64 0.47 7.72
C PHE A 112 -14.17 0.19 9.14
N TYR A 113 -13.60 1.21 9.75
CA TYR A 113 -13.36 1.27 11.18
C TYR A 113 -13.65 2.68 11.69
N ALA A 114 -14.58 2.77 12.66
CA ALA A 114 -14.98 4.02 13.31
C ALA A 114 -15.29 5.16 12.32
N GLY A 115 -16.02 4.85 11.23
CA GLY A 115 -16.47 5.80 10.22
C GLY A 115 -15.46 6.13 9.13
N TRP A 116 -14.30 5.47 9.12
CA TRP A 116 -13.24 5.68 8.11
C TRP A 116 -13.05 4.44 7.26
N ALA A 117 -12.87 4.62 5.96
CA ALA A 117 -12.50 3.54 5.06
C ALA A 117 -11.09 3.02 5.37
N ILE A 118 -10.95 1.70 5.47
CA ILE A 118 -9.66 1.02 5.65
C ILE A 118 -9.14 0.67 4.26
N LEU A 119 -8.05 1.31 3.86
CA LEU A 119 -7.50 1.22 2.51
C LEU A 119 -6.39 0.18 2.37
N SER A 120 -6.02 -0.52 3.46
CA SER A 120 -4.88 -1.44 3.45
C SER A 120 -4.96 -2.51 2.36
N ALA A 121 -6.11 -3.16 2.21
CA ALA A 121 -6.30 -4.22 1.23
C ALA A 121 -6.34 -3.70 -0.22
N PRO A 122 -7.19 -2.73 -0.59
CA PRO A 122 -7.20 -2.24 -1.97
C PRO A 122 -5.88 -1.58 -2.37
N MET A 123 -5.24 -0.83 -1.49
CA MET A 123 -3.93 -0.25 -1.80
C MET A 123 -2.84 -1.31 -1.94
N SER A 124 -2.89 -2.40 -1.14
CA SER A 124 -1.95 -3.52 -1.33
C SER A 124 -2.13 -4.21 -2.68
N GLY A 125 -3.36 -4.32 -3.17
CA GLY A 125 -3.66 -4.83 -4.51
C GLY A 125 -3.01 -3.98 -5.61
N ALA A 126 -3.19 -2.67 -5.53
CA ALA A 126 -2.58 -1.73 -6.48
C ALA A 126 -1.04 -1.74 -6.42
N ILE A 127 -0.46 -1.80 -5.21
CA ILE A 127 0.99 -1.86 -5.03
C ILE A 127 1.54 -3.17 -5.60
N ALA A 128 0.92 -4.30 -5.31
CA ALA A 128 1.35 -5.61 -5.82
C ALA A 128 1.34 -5.63 -7.36
N LYS A 129 0.28 -5.10 -7.98
CA LYS A 129 0.19 -4.96 -9.45
C LYS A 129 1.31 -4.11 -10.01
N ALA A 130 1.56 -2.94 -9.41
CA ALA A 130 2.60 -2.02 -9.85
C ALA A 130 4.03 -2.57 -9.70
N LEU A 131 4.23 -3.53 -8.80
CA LEU A 131 5.51 -4.20 -8.53
C LEU A 131 5.64 -5.58 -9.19
N ASP A 132 4.71 -5.96 -10.06
CA ASP A 132 4.66 -7.28 -10.71
C ASP A 132 4.71 -8.46 -9.71
N ILE A 133 4.04 -8.29 -8.57
CA ILE A 133 3.79 -9.36 -7.61
C ILE A 133 2.46 -9.99 -7.96
N GLU A 134 2.47 -11.27 -8.29
CA GLU A 134 1.26 -11.98 -8.73
C GLU A 134 0.20 -12.04 -7.64
N LEU A 135 -1.06 -11.95 -8.05
CA LEU A 135 -2.20 -11.85 -7.15
C LEU A 135 -2.30 -13.01 -6.14
N HIS A 136 -1.91 -14.23 -6.54
CA HIS A 136 -1.96 -15.38 -5.65
C HIS A 136 -1.03 -15.25 -4.43
N TYR A 137 0.15 -14.63 -4.58
CA TYR A 137 1.04 -14.33 -3.45
C TYR A 137 0.41 -13.30 -2.50
N LEU A 138 -0.26 -12.27 -3.05
CA LEU A 138 -0.96 -11.30 -2.22
C LEU A 138 -2.14 -11.91 -1.47
N LYS A 139 -2.91 -12.78 -2.11
CA LYS A 139 -4.01 -13.50 -1.46
C LYS A 139 -3.51 -14.37 -0.31
N GLU A 140 -2.43 -15.11 -0.52
CA GLU A 140 -1.80 -15.93 0.52
C GLU A 140 -1.29 -15.07 1.67
N ALA A 141 -0.66 -13.93 1.38
CA ALA A 141 -0.21 -12.96 2.38
C ALA A 141 -1.38 -12.43 3.23
N ILE A 142 -2.50 -12.07 2.58
CA ILE A 142 -3.69 -11.58 3.27
C ILE A 142 -4.27 -12.66 4.20
N LEU A 143 -4.38 -13.90 3.74
CA LEU A 143 -4.83 -15.03 4.57
C LEU A 143 -3.91 -15.25 5.77
N LYS A 144 -2.61 -15.19 5.57
CA LYS A 144 -1.60 -15.38 6.61
C LYS A 144 -1.62 -14.29 7.67
N GLU A 145 -1.79 -13.03 7.26
CA GLU A 145 -1.76 -11.86 8.15
C GLU A 145 -3.09 -11.59 8.85
N LEU A 146 -4.23 -11.84 8.19
CA LEU A 146 -5.56 -11.48 8.67
C LEU A 146 -6.41 -12.67 9.12
N GLY A 147 -6.06 -13.90 8.75
CA GLY A 147 -6.73 -15.12 9.16
C GLY A 147 -8.23 -15.12 8.79
N GLU A 148 -9.09 -15.38 9.76
CA GLU A 148 -10.55 -15.44 9.58
C GLU A 148 -11.19 -14.12 9.12
N ARG A 149 -10.51 -12.99 9.29
CA ARG A 149 -10.99 -11.67 8.86
C ARG A 149 -10.57 -11.31 7.44
N ALA A 150 -10.01 -12.26 6.69
CA ALA A 150 -9.42 -12.00 5.39
C ALA A 150 -10.43 -11.82 4.26
N GLU A 151 -11.65 -12.37 4.35
CA GLU A 151 -12.58 -12.47 3.23
C GLU A 151 -12.83 -11.14 2.49
N LYS A 152 -13.26 -10.11 3.22
CA LYS A 152 -13.51 -8.78 2.65
C LYS A 152 -12.24 -8.14 2.08
N SER A 153 -11.11 -8.35 2.74
CA SER A 153 -9.81 -7.85 2.31
C SER A 153 -9.32 -8.56 1.07
N LEU A 154 -9.56 -9.86 0.92
CA LEU A 154 -9.24 -10.62 -0.29
C LEU A 154 -9.99 -10.08 -1.51
N GLU A 155 -11.30 -9.86 -1.39
CA GLU A 155 -12.11 -9.32 -2.48
C GLU A 155 -11.68 -7.91 -2.86
N ALA A 156 -11.46 -7.02 -1.87
CA ALA A 156 -11.01 -5.66 -2.12
C ALA A 156 -9.61 -5.60 -2.77
N ALA A 157 -8.68 -6.43 -2.33
CA ALA A 157 -7.33 -6.49 -2.90
C ALA A 157 -7.36 -7.03 -4.33
N LYS A 158 -8.17 -8.07 -4.61
CA LYS A 158 -8.38 -8.63 -5.94
C LYS A 158 -8.95 -7.58 -6.88
N GLU A 159 -10.06 -6.93 -6.51
CA GLU A 159 -10.69 -5.89 -7.32
C GLU A 159 -9.69 -4.78 -7.65
N ALA A 160 -8.98 -4.27 -6.65
CA ALA A 160 -7.97 -3.23 -6.84
C ALA A 160 -6.84 -3.64 -7.79
N TYR A 161 -6.36 -4.88 -7.67
CA TYR A 161 -5.32 -5.44 -8.54
C TYR A 161 -5.76 -5.49 -10.01
N GLU A 162 -7.04 -5.79 -10.26
CA GLU A 162 -7.62 -5.93 -11.59
C GLU A 162 -7.95 -4.58 -12.24
N VAL A 163 -8.41 -3.59 -11.45
CA VAL A 163 -8.91 -2.31 -11.97
C VAL A 163 -7.92 -1.16 -11.96
N VAL A 164 -6.80 -1.30 -11.26
CA VAL A 164 -5.80 -0.23 -11.18
C VAL A 164 -5.29 0.15 -12.58
N GLN A 165 -5.28 1.45 -12.86
CA GLN A 165 -4.83 2.05 -14.11
C GLN A 165 -3.54 2.83 -13.90
N TRP A 166 -2.89 3.27 -14.98
CA TRP A 166 -1.70 4.10 -14.90
C TRP A 166 -1.65 5.19 -15.98
N ILE A 167 -0.92 6.26 -15.70
CA ILE A 167 -0.62 7.39 -16.56
C ILE A 167 0.87 7.69 -16.55
#